data_12c9ac08f847ac100762191160bab601
#
_entry.id   12c9ac08f847ac100762191160bab601
#
_cell.length_a   1.000
_cell.length_b   1.000
_cell.length_c   1.000
_cell.angle_alpha   90.00
_cell.angle_beta   90.00
_cell.angle_gamma   90.00
#
_symmetry.space_group_name_H-M   'P 1'
#
loop_
_entity.id
_entity.type
_entity.pdbx_description
1 polymer ?
#
loop_
_entity_poly.entity_id
_entity_poly.type
_entity_poly.pdbx_seq_one_letter_code
_entity_poly.pdbx_strand_id
1 'polypeptide(L)'
;EVTTKLLDIELTVGRTGVVTPTAILAPVLVAGTTVGRASLHNEDLIREKDIRIGDTVIVRKAGDIIPQVVGVVLEQRPEDAEPYAMPSHCPVCGEELVRLESDVALRCVNPLCPAQIAEGVKHFVSRNAMNIDGLGEKVVEQLLRENYIKDVADLYTLKVEQLVQLERMGQKSATNLVEAIEKSKDNSLERVLFGLGIRHVGEKAAKILSEQYETIDALMAASEAELTQIYEIGDKMAESVVTYFSNEETKSLIARLKEVGVNFTYKGKKVQVEAGANAFAGKTIVLTGKLEQLTRNEAKEKIEALGGIVTGSVSKKTDLVIAGTDAGSKLTKAQDLGIEVWDENRLIEQLS
;
A
#
# COMPACT_ATOMS: atom_id res chain seq x y z
N GLU A 1 -26.38 7.72 14.09
CA GLU A 1 -26.54 6.27 14.26
C GLU A 1 -27.95 5.85 13.86
N VAL A 2 -28.04 4.73 13.16
CA VAL A 2 -29.31 4.11 12.78
C VAL A 2 -29.25 2.61 13.06
N THR A 3 -30.40 1.98 13.15
CA THR A 3 -30.50 0.52 13.33
C THR A 3 -31.05 -0.15 12.07
N THR A 4 -30.55 -1.33 11.76
CA THR A 4 -31.03 -2.15 10.67
C THR A 4 -30.74 -3.63 10.92
N LYS A 5 -31.37 -4.51 10.16
CA LYS A 5 -31.19 -5.95 10.32
C LYS A 5 -29.90 -6.43 9.62
N LEU A 6 -29.14 -7.24 10.33
CA LEU A 6 -27.97 -7.94 9.78
C LEU A 6 -28.45 -9.20 9.06
N LEU A 7 -28.39 -9.20 7.72
CA LEU A 7 -28.88 -10.28 6.88
C LEU A 7 -27.86 -11.41 6.71
N ASP A 8 -26.58 -11.04 6.61
CA ASP A 8 -25.48 -11.99 6.40
C ASP A 8 -24.12 -11.33 6.74
N ILE A 9 -23.09 -12.13 6.85
CA ILE A 9 -21.69 -11.67 6.97
C ILE A 9 -20.92 -12.25 5.79
N GLU A 10 -20.47 -11.39 4.91
CA GLU A 10 -19.64 -11.74 3.77
C GLU A 10 -18.17 -11.67 4.13
N LEU A 11 -17.39 -12.66 3.71
CA LEU A 11 -15.96 -12.72 3.92
C LEU A 11 -15.24 -12.49 2.60
N THR A 12 -14.34 -11.52 2.59
CA THR A 12 -13.49 -11.22 1.44
C THR A 12 -12.03 -11.49 1.78
N VAL A 13 -11.27 -11.94 0.79
CA VAL A 13 -9.83 -12.18 0.91
C VAL A 13 -9.10 -11.12 0.12
N GLY A 14 -8.33 -10.30 0.81
CA GLY A 14 -7.55 -9.22 0.20
C GLY A 14 -6.24 -9.69 -0.43
N ARG A 15 -5.53 -8.75 -1.03
CA ARG A 15 -4.25 -8.95 -1.70
C ARG A 15 -3.19 -9.61 -0.81
N THR A 16 -3.18 -9.28 0.48
CA THR A 16 -2.23 -9.85 1.46
C THR A 16 -2.76 -11.09 2.17
N GLY A 17 -3.89 -11.63 1.71
CA GLY A 17 -4.52 -12.80 2.30
C GLY A 17 -5.43 -12.53 3.50
N VAL A 18 -5.57 -11.29 3.94
CA VAL A 18 -6.42 -10.93 5.07
C VAL A 18 -7.88 -11.25 4.76
N VAL A 19 -8.52 -12.01 5.64
CA VAL A 19 -9.96 -12.32 5.57
C VAL A 19 -10.72 -11.24 6.34
N THR A 20 -11.52 -10.45 5.61
CA THR A 20 -12.23 -9.30 6.16
C THR A 20 -13.75 -9.58 6.19
N PRO A 21 -14.40 -9.46 7.37
CA PRO A 21 -15.84 -9.60 7.46
C PRO A 21 -16.54 -8.29 7.15
N THR A 22 -17.61 -8.37 6.34
CA THR A 22 -18.47 -7.25 6.00
C THR A 22 -19.91 -7.62 6.29
N ALA A 23 -20.62 -6.75 7.00
CA ALA A 23 -22.05 -6.93 7.27
C ALA A 23 -22.86 -6.64 6.02
N ILE A 24 -23.74 -7.56 5.67
CA ILE A 24 -24.78 -7.37 4.66
C ILE A 24 -26.06 -6.97 5.42
N LEU A 25 -26.56 -5.77 5.15
CA LEU A 25 -27.63 -5.16 5.89
C LEU A 25 -28.91 -5.05 5.07
N ALA A 26 -30.06 -5.07 5.74
CA ALA A 26 -31.26 -4.52 5.15
C ALA A 26 -31.00 -3.02 4.86
N PRO A 27 -31.25 -2.55 3.62
CA PRO A 27 -30.92 -1.17 3.24
C PRO A 27 -31.54 -0.15 4.19
N VAL A 28 -30.73 0.80 4.62
CA VAL A 28 -31.12 1.84 5.57
C VAL A 28 -30.46 3.17 5.23
N LEU A 29 -31.15 4.28 5.49
CA LEU A 29 -30.65 5.62 5.24
C LEU A 29 -29.73 6.05 6.40
N VAL A 30 -28.48 6.33 6.12
CA VAL A 30 -27.47 6.82 7.06
C VAL A 30 -26.86 8.10 6.51
N ALA A 31 -27.02 9.21 7.24
CA ALA A 31 -26.47 10.51 6.84
C ALA A 31 -26.74 10.87 5.35
N GLY A 32 -27.97 10.65 4.90
CA GLY A 32 -28.40 10.98 3.52
C GLY A 32 -28.04 9.96 2.45
N THR A 33 -27.41 8.85 2.80
CA THR A 33 -27.02 7.79 1.87
C THR A 33 -27.66 6.46 2.25
N THR A 34 -28.20 5.72 1.27
CA THR A 34 -28.69 4.36 1.50
C THR A 34 -27.53 3.39 1.64
N VAL A 35 -27.48 2.69 2.77
CA VAL A 35 -26.41 1.77 3.13
C VAL A 35 -26.95 0.35 3.21
N GLY A 36 -26.32 -0.56 2.47
CA GLY A 36 -26.60 -1.99 2.48
C GLY A 36 -25.44 -2.86 2.96
N ARG A 37 -24.28 -2.25 3.20
CA ARG A 37 -23.05 -2.91 3.64
C ARG A 37 -22.33 -2.04 4.68
N ALA A 38 -21.74 -2.69 5.67
CA ALA A 38 -20.96 -1.99 6.71
C ALA A 38 -19.77 -2.83 7.17
N SER A 39 -18.70 -2.17 7.56
CA SER A 39 -17.51 -2.84 8.09
C SER A 39 -17.78 -3.47 9.46
N LEU A 40 -17.28 -4.67 9.66
CA LEU A 40 -17.22 -5.37 10.94
C LEU A 40 -15.80 -5.40 11.52
N HIS A 41 -14.86 -4.70 10.88
CA HIS A 41 -13.43 -4.65 11.23
C HIS A 41 -12.74 -6.02 11.19
N ASN A 42 -12.92 -6.84 12.23
CA ASN A 42 -12.27 -8.14 12.38
C ASN A 42 -13.13 -9.08 13.26
N GLU A 43 -12.64 -10.30 13.45
CA GLU A 43 -13.27 -11.29 14.30
C GLU A 43 -13.44 -10.82 15.75
N ASP A 44 -12.47 -10.07 16.27
CA ASP A 44 -12.50 -9.62 17.66
C ASP A 44 -13.70 -8.71 17.95
N LEU A 45 -14.02 -7.79 17.04
CA LEU A 45 -15.21 -6.95 17.17
C LEU A 45 -16.49 -7.78 17.20
N ILE A 46 -16.60 -8.76 16.32
CA ILE A 46 -17.78 -9.66 16.23
C ILE A 46 -17.94 -10.40 17.56
N ARG A 47 -16.86 -10.90 18.11
CA ARG A 47 -16.85 -11.65 19.38
C ARG A 47 -17.14 -10.74 20.58
N GLU A 48 -16.48 -9.60 20.67
CA GLU A 48 -16.68 -8.64 21.80
C GLU A 48 -18.11 -8.11 21.87
N LYS A 49 -18.70 -7.83 20.73
CA LYS A 49 -20.08 -7.32 20.63
C LYS A 49 -21.10 -8.44 20.49
N ASP A 50 -20.67 -9.69 20.40
CA ASP A 50 -21.51 -10.86 20.17
C ASP A 50 -22.50 -10.65 19.00
N ILE A 51 -21.96 -10.21 17.87
CA ILE A 51 -22.76 -9.91 16.67
C ILE A 51 -23.15 -11.20 16.00
N ARG A 52 -24.45 -11.39 15.74
CA ARG A 52 -25.01 -12.60 15.12
C ARG A 52 -25.85 -12.26 13.89
N ILE A 53 -25.83 -13.15 12.90
CA ILE A 53 -26.71 -13.03 11.73
C ILE A 53 -28.16 -13.08 12.22
N GLY A 54 -28.99 -12.15 11.77
CA GLY A 54 -30.35 -11.96 12.22
C GLY A 54 -30.54 -10.88 13.28
N ASP A 55 -29.45 -10.39 13.88
CA ASP A 55 -29.50 -9.29 14.84
C ASP A 55 -29.96 -7.97 14.20
N THR A 56 -30.54 -7.12 15.03
CA THR A 56 -30.66 -5.71 14.72
C THR A 56 -29.38 -5.02 15.18
N VAL A 57 -28.64 -4.42 14.25
CA VAL A 57 -27.34 -3.82 14.50
C VAL A 57 -27.41 -2.30 14.43
N ILE A 58 -26.51 -1.64 15.15
CA ILE A 58 -26.36 -0.19 15.16
C ILE A 58 -25.25 0.16 14.16
N VAL A 59 -25.59 1.03 13.20
CA VAL A 59 -24.69 1.43 12.11
C VAL A 59 -24.43 2.93 12.19
N ARG A 60 -23.17 3.33 12.04
CA ARG A 60 -22.78 4.73 11.89
C ARG A 60 -21.76 4.90 10.78
N LYS A 61 -21.68 6.11 10.21
CA LYS A 61 -20.56 6.49 9.37
C LYS A 61 -19.45 7.09 10.23
N ALA A 62 -18.26 6.51 10.19
CA ALA A 62 -17.07 7.10 10.78
C ALA A 62 -16.40 7.96 9.72
N GLY A 63 -16.29 9.29 9.97
CA GLY A 63 -15.59 10.21 9.08
C GLY A 63 -16.13 10.26 7.65
N ASP A 64 -17.41 10.44 7.46
CA ASP A 64 -18.13 10.65 6.18
C ASP A 64 -18.02 9.57 5.10
N ILE A 65 -17.21 8.52 5.23
CA ILE A 65 -16.89 7.65 4.10
C ILE A 65 -17.30 6.18 4.31
N ILE A 66 -17.01 5.56 5.44
CA ILE A 66 -17.19 4.10 5.61
C ILE A 66 -18.23 3.79 6.70
N PRO A 67 -19.36 3.15 6.35
CA PRO A 67 -20.31 2.68 7.35
C PRO A 67 -19.69 1.58 8.22
N GLN A 68 -19.94 1.63 9.53
CA GLN A 68 -19.45 0.66 10.50
C GLN A 68 -20.59 0.16 11.39
N VAL A 69 -20.53 -1.12 11.73
CA VAL A 69 -21.36 -1.70 12.77
C VAL A 69 -20.68 -1.44 14.12
N VAL A 70 -21.40 -0.79 15.03
CA VAL A 70 -20.85 -0.40 16.36
C VAL A 70 -21.46 -1.17 17.51
N GLY A 71 -22.52 -1.91 17.30
CA GLY A 71 -23.15 -2.71 18.34
C GLY A 71 -24.42 -3.40 17.87
N VAL A 72 -25.07 -4.07 18.80
CA VAL A 72 -26.32 -4.81 18.58
C VAL A 72 -27.41 -4.34 19.54
N VAL A 73 -28.67 -4.48 19.12
CA VAL A 73 -29.84 -4.26 19.97
C VAL A 73 -30.30 -5.62 20.50
N LEU A 74 -29.83 -6.01 21.67
CA LEU A 74 -30.05 -7.37 22.23
C LEU A 74 -31.54 -7.72 22.40
N GLU A 75 -32.36 -6.75 22.72
CA GLU A 75 -33.80 -6.94 22.92
C GLU A 75 -34.53 -7.38 21.65
N GLN A 76 -33.94 -7.11 20.50
CA GLN A 76 -34.50 -7.47 19.20
C GLN A 76 -33.84 -8.71 18.56
N ARG A 77 -32.95 -9.37 19.29
CA ARG A 77 -32.28 -10.59 18.78
C ARG A 77 -33.27 -11.73 18.63
N PRO A 78 -33.31 -12.40 17.44
CA PRO A 78 -34.09 -13.62 17.27
C PRO A 78 -33.60 -14.72 18.22
N GLU A 79 -34.54 -15.55 18.74
CA GLU A 79 -34.19 -16.64 19.65
C GLU A 79 -33.31 -17.71 19.01
N ASP A 80 -33.40 -17.88 17.69
CA ASP A 80 -32.64 -18.84 16.89
C ASP A 80 -31.30 -18.30 16.39
N ALA A 81 -30.92 -17.07 16.75
CA ALA A 81 -29.66 -16.48 16.35
C ALA A 81 -28.48 -17.18 17.06
N GLU A 82 -27.57 -17.76 16.28
CA GLU A 82 -26.39 -18.45 16.79
C GLU A 82 -25.15 -17.57 16.80
N PRO A 83 -24.19 -17.79 17.73
CA PRO A 83 -22.91 -17.11 17.72
C PRO A 83 -22.21 -17.31 16.38
N TYR A 84 -21.66 -16.23 15.84
CA TYR A 84 -20.91 -16.26 14.58
C TYR A 84 -19.51 -16.83 14.81
N ALA A 85 -19.10 -17.78 13.99
CA ALA A 85 -17.75 -18.33 13.99
C ALA A 85 -17.08 -18.04 12.64
N MET A 86 -15.88 -17.47 12.68
CA MET A 86 -15.04 -17.34 11.47
C MET A 86 -14.66 -18.73 10.95
N PRO A 87 -14.58 -18.92 9.63
CA PRO A 87 -14.17 -20.20 9.06
C PRO A 87 -12.72 -20.52 9.43
N SER A 88 -12.41 -21.81 9.49
CA SER A 88 -11.03 -22.30 9.67
C SER A 88 -10.24 -22.37 8.36
N HIS A 89 -10.95 -22.28 7.22
CA HIS A 89 -10.37 -22.40 5.88
C HIS A 89 -10.74 -21.20 5.02
N CYS A 90 -9.86 -20.85 4.08
CA CYS A 90 -10.10 -19.76 3.15
C CYS A 90 -11.40 -19.97 2.35
N PRO A 91 -12.31 -18.98 2.33
CA PRO A 91 -13.57 -19.11 1.62
C PRO A 91 -13.41 -19.18 0.09
N VAL A 92 -12.22 -18.85 -0.44
CA VAL A 92 -11.95 -18.86 -1.89
C VAL A 92 -11.16 -20.09 -2.33
N CYS A 93 -10.06 -20.42 -1.66
CA CYS A 93 -9.16 -21.50 -2.09
C CYS A 93 -9.22 -22.76 -1.21
N GLY A 94 -9.84 -22.70 -0.04
CA GLY A 94 -9.96 -23.84 0.86
C GLY A 94 -8.75 -24.16 1.73
N GLU A 95 -7.66 -23.42 1.59
CA GLU A 95 -6.47 -23.60 2.44
C GLU A 95 -6.74 -23.18 3.89
N GLU A 96 -6.07 -23.81 4.84
CA GLU A 96 -6.20 -23.47 6.25
C GLU A 96 -5.77 -22.03 6.53
N LEU A 97 -6.62 -21.28 7.24
CA LEU A 97 -6.32 -19.92 7.65
C LEU A 97 -5.38 -19.89 8.85
N VAL A 98 -4.53 -18.88 8.88
CA VAL A 98 -3.49 -18.71 9.91
C VAL A 98 -3.68 -17.35 10.59
N ARG A 99 -3.52 -17.31 11.90
CA ARG A 99 -3.41 -16.09 12.67
C ARG A 99 -1.95 -15.89 13.07
N LEU A 100 -1.32 -14.82 12.58
CA LEU A 100 0.06 -14.50 12.95
C LEU A 100 0.09 -13.93 14.37
N GLU A 101 1.14 -14.22 15.14
CA GLU A 101 1.24 -13.85 16.57
C GLU A 101 1.02 -12.36 16.86
N SER A 102 1.37 -11.50 15.93
CA SER A 102 1.23 -10.04 16.08
C SER A 102 -0.01 -9.46 15.37
N ASP A 103 -0.88 -10.32 14.84
CA ASP A 103 -1.98 -9.88 13.97
C ASP A 103 -3.32 -10.40 14.50
N VAL A 104 -4.28 -9.48 14.61
CA VAL A 104 -5.67 -9.82 14.98
C VAL A 104 -6.46 -10.40 13.80
N ALA A 105 -5.90 -10.39 12.60
CA ALA A 105 -6.56 -10.84 11.40
C ALA A 105 -6.23 -12.29 11.05
N LEU A 106 -7.23 -13.04 10.60
CA LEU A 106 -7.04 -14.32 9.93
C LEU A 106 -6.52 -14.08 8.52
N ARG A 107 -5.59 -14.93 8.08
CA ARG A 107 -4.97 -14.81 6.75
C ARG A 107 -4.98 -16.13 6.00
N CYS A 108 -5.23 -16.03 4.70
CA CYS A 108 -4.87 -17.07 3.74
C CYS A 108 -3.41 -16.86 3.33
N VAL A 109 -2.58 -17.87 3.53
CA VAL A 109 -1.16 -17.82 3.20
C VAL A 109 -0.82 -18.52 1.88
N ASN A 110 -1.83 -18.95 1.14
CA ASN A 110 -1.66 -19.59 -0.16
C ASN A 110 -1.40 -18.55 -1.26
N PRO A 111 -0.18 -18.46 -1.82
CA PRO A 111 0.13 -17.49 -2.87
C PRO A 111 -0.63 -17.76 -4.19
N LEU A 112 -1.18 -18.97 -4.35
CA LEU A 112 -1.99 -19.35 -5.52
C LEU A 112 -3.49 -19.12 -5.30
N CYS A 113 -3.90 -18.53 -4.19
CA CYS A 113 -5.30 -18.21 -3.94
C CYS A 113 -5.84 -17.27 -5.03
N PRO A 114 -6.91 -17.65 -5.75
CA PRO A 114 -7.48 -16.83 -6.83
C PRO A 114 -7.85 -15.41 -6.39
N ALA A 115 -8.30 -15.23 -5.15
CA ALA A 115 -8.62 -13.92 -4.62
C ALA A 115 -7.37 -13.03 -4.47
N GLN A 116 -6.28 -13.59 -3.99
CA GLN A 116 -5.01 -12.86 -3.85
C GLN A 116 -4.41 -12.52 -5.20
N ILE A 117 -4.48 -13.43 -6.17
CA ILE A 117 -4.05 -13.18 -7.54
C ILE A 117 -4.87 -12.05 -8.17
N ALA A 118 -6.18 -12.09 -8.06
CA ALA A 118 -7.07 -11.06 -8.60
C ALA A 118 -6.78 -9.68 -8.00
N GLU A 119 -6.70 -9.59 -6.67
CA GLU A 119 -6.39 -8.34 -5.98
C GLU A 119 -4.97 -7.85 -6.29
N GLY A 120 -4.02 -8.75 -6.47
CA GLY A 120 -2.65 -8.42 -6.89
C GLY A 120 -2.59 -7.82 -8.29
N VAL A 121 -3.34 -8.37 -9.25
CA VAL A 121 -3.44 -7.82 -10.61
C VAL A 121 -4.11 -6.46 -10.61
N LYS A 122 -5.21 -6.30 -9.87
CA LYS A 122 -5.91 -5.01 -9.72
C LYS A 122 -4.97 -3.94 -9.14
N HIS A 123 -4.18 -4.30 -8.16
CA HIS A 123 -3.18 -3.40 -7.58
C HIS A 123 -2.10 -3.01 -8.59
N PHE A 124 -1.56 -3.98 -9.32
CA PHE A 124 -0.51 -3.75 -10.32
C PHE A 124 -0.96 -2.75 -11.41
N VAL A 125 -2.19 -2.86 -11.89
CA VAL A 125 -2.71 -1.99 -12.95
C VAL A 125 -3.23 -0.64 -12.45
N SER A 126 -3.30 -0.45 -11.14
CA SER A 126 -3.87 0.74 -10.51
C SER A 126 -3.11 2.03 -10.84
N ARG A 127 -3.78 3.16 -10.63
CA ARG A 127 -3.28 4.49 -10.98
C ARG A 127 -1.89 4.81 -10.44
N ASN A 128 -1.62 4.45 -9.20
CA ASN A 128 -0.34 4.76 -8.55
C ASN A 128 0.74 3.71 -8.79
N ALA A 129 0.37 2.60 -9.42
CA ALA A 129 1.30 1.56 -9.88
C ALA A 129 1.54 1.72 -11.40
N MET A 130 1.20 0.71 -12.19
CA MET A 130 1.46 0.74 -13.64
C MET A 130 0.52 1.65 -14.42
N ASN A 131 -0.59 2.08 -13.83
CA ASN A 131 -1.55 3.02 -14.40
C ASN A 131 -2.01 2.63 -15.80
N ILE A 132 -2.58 1.44 -15.93
CA ILE A 132 -3.09 0.94 -17.20
C ILE A 132 -4.56 1.29 -17.35
N ASP A 133 -4.84 2.34 -18.12
CA ASP A 133 -6.22 2.77 -18.40
C ASP A 133 -6.99 1.69 -19.18
N GLY A 134 -8.22 1.48 -18.79
CA GLY A 134 -9.09 0.48 -19.40
C GLY A 134 -9.07 -0.89 -18.72
N LEU A 135 -8.13 -1.13 -17.81
CA LEU A 135 -8.10 -2.35 -16.96
C LEU A 135 -8.77 -2.08 -15.62
N GLY A 136 -10.08 -1.86 -15.63
CA GLY A 136 -10.86 -1.79 -14.40
C GLY A 136 -11.03 -3.17 -13.77
N GLU A 137 -11.56 -3.19 -12.53
CA GLU A 137 -11.74 -4.44 -11.75
C GLU A 137 -12.49 -5.52 -12.50
N LYS A 138 -13.58 -5.16 -13.20
CA LYS A 138 -14.40 -6.10 -13.96
C LYS A 138 -13.65 -6.74 -15.13
N VAL A 139 -12.84 -5.97 -15.82
CA VAL A 139 -12.03 -6.47 -16.93
C VAL A 139 -10.96 -7.44 -16.42
N VAL A 140 -10.29 -7.10 -15.33
CA VAL A 140 -9.32 -7.98 -14.67
C VAL A 140 -9.97 -9.30 -14.26
N GLU A 141 -11.14 -9.24 -13.64
CA GLU A 141 -11.89 -10.44 -13.23
C GLU A 141 -12.28 -11.32 -14.43
N GLN A 142 -12.73 -10.73 -15.54
CA GLN A 142 -13.02 -11.47 -16.77
C GLN A 142 -11.77 -12.14 -17.35
N LEU A 143 -10.64 -11.43 -17.42
CA LEU A 143 -9.39 -11.96 -17.95
C LEU A 143 -8.90 -13.16 -17.15
N LEU A 144 -9.02 -13.13 -15.84
CA LEU A 144 -8.67 -14.24 -14.96
C LEU A 144 -9.66 -15.41 -15.10
N ARG A 145 -10.95 -15.12 -15.11
CA ARG A 145 -12.01 -16.14 -15.23
C ARG A 145 -11.95 -16.90 -16.56
N GLU A 146 -11.71 -16.18 -17.65
CA GLU A 146 -11.58 -16.76 -18.99
C GLU A 146 -10.19 -17.34 -19.27
N ASN A 147 -9.29 -17.35 -18.29
CA ASN A 147 -7.92 -17.86 -18.40
C ASN A 147 -7.05 -17.15 -19.46
N TYR A 148 -7.35 -15.91 -19.82
CA TYR A 148 -6.49 -15.12 -20.68
C TYR A 148 -5.21 -14.67 -19.98
N ILE A 149 -5.28 -14.50 -18.66
CA ILE A 149 -4.12 -14.20 -17.81
C ILE A 149 -4.13 -15.09 -16.56
N LYS A 150 -2.94 -15.40 -16.06
CA LYS A 150 -2.71 -16.11 -14.78
C LYS A 150 -2.00 -15.21 -13.79
N ASP A 151 -1.22 -14.26 -14.27
CA ASP A 151 -0.48 -13.27 -13.48
C ASP A 151 -0.28 -11.97 -14.28
N VAL A 152 0.44 -11.03 -13.70
CA VAL A 152 0.64 -9.70 -14.32
C VAL A 152 1.53 -9.74 -15.57
N ALA A 153 2.42 -10.73 -15.71
CA ALA A 153 3.25 -10.86 -16.90
C ALA A 153 2.42 -11.19 -18.15
N ASP A 154 1.35 -11.94 -17.98
CA ASP A 154 0.45 -12.32 -19.07
C ASP A 154 -0.33 -11.14 -19.67
N LEU A 155 -0.45 -10.02 -18.92
CA LEU A 155 -1.05 -8.79 -19.43
C LEU A 155 -0.35 -8.30 -20.71
N TYR A 156 0.97 -8.48 -20.78
CA TYR A 156 1.82 -8.00 -21.87
C TYR A 156 1.79 -8.88 -23.13
N THR A 157 1.10 -10.02 -23.04
CA THR A 157 0.91 -10.93 -24.18
C THR A 157 -0.52 -10.88 -24.74
N LEU A 158 -1.39 -10.06 -24.15
CA LEU A 158 -2.78 -9.88 -24.60
C LEU A 158 -2.83 -9.24 -26.00
N LYS A 159 -3.72 -9.78 -26.83
CA LYS A 159 -3.98 -9.30 -28.18
C LYS A 159 -5.38 -8.71 -28.30
N VAL A 160 -5.53 -7.79 -29.25
CA VAL A 160 -6.83 -7.14 -29.54
C VAL A 160 -7.90 -8.21 -29.81
N GLU A 161 -7.59 -9.25 -30.57
CA GLU A 161 -8.50 -10.34 -30.93
C GLU A 161 -9.05 -11.08 -29.70
N GLN A 162 -8.26 -11.19 -28.64
CA GLN A 162 -8.69 -11.78 -27.37
C GLN A 162 -9.59 -10.83 -26.59
N LEU A 163 -9.21 -9.55 -26.52
CA LEU A 163 -9.91 -8.53 -25.75
C LEU A 163 -11.31 -8.23 -26.29
N VAL A 164 -11.51 -8.27 -27.61
CA VAL A 164 -12.84 -8.04 -28.21
C VAL A 164 -13.86 -9.13 -27.86
N GLN A 165 -13.41 -10.27 -27.32
CA GLN A 165 -14.29 -11.34 -26.84
C GLN A 165 -14.88 -11.04 -25.46
N LEU A 166 -14.31 -10.05 -24.75
CA LEU A 166 -14.79 -9.68 -23.42
C LEU A 166 -16.09 -8.86 -23.50
N GLU A 167 -16.91 -8.96 -22.46
CA GLU A 167 -18.16 -8.18 -22.36
C GLU A 167 -17.87 -6.69 -22.43
N ARG A 168 -18.66 -5.97 -23.22
CA ARG A 168 -18.59 -4.51 -23.39
C ARG A 168 -17.23 -3.99 -23.92
N MET A 169 -16.47 -4.86 -24.54
CA MET A 169 -15.19 -4.52 -25.15
C MET A 169 -15.32 -4.52 -26.67
N GLY A 170 -15.28 -3.32 -27.28
CA GLY A 170 -15.27 -3.17 -28.73
C GLY A 170 -13.84 -3.07 -29.26
N GLN A 171 -13.72 -2.99 -30.59
CA GLN A 171 -12.43 -2.90 -31.29
C GLN A 171 -11.61 -1.68 -30.80
N LYS A 172 -12.23 -0.52 -30.66
CA LYS A 172 -11.55 0.70 -30.21
C LYS A 172 -11.04 0.59 -28.78
N SER A 173 -11.89 0.09 -27.87
CA SER A 173 -11.53 -0.09 -26.46
C SER A 173 -10.40 -1.10 -26.32
N ALA A 174 -10.46 -2.22 -27.06
CA ALA A 174 -9.42 -3.24 -27.08
C ALA A 174 -8.09 -2.70 -27.59
N THR A 175 -8.09 -1.94 -28.69
CA THR A 175 -6.90 -1.30 -29.25
C THR A 175 -6.29 -0.31 -28.25
N ASN A 176 -7.10 0.55 -27.63
CA ASN A 176 -6.66 1.50 -26.63
C ASN A 176 -6.05 0.80 -25.41
N LEU A 177 -6.63 -0.32 -25.00
CA LEU A 177 -6.13 -1.10 -23.87
C LEU A 177 -4.76 -1.72 -24.17
N VAL A 178 -4.58 -2.32 -25.34
CA VAL A 178 -3.27 -2.87 -25.76
C VAL A 178 -2.21 -1.77 -25.82
N GLU A 179 -2.56 -0.59 -26.33
CA GLU A 179 -1.65 0.57 -26.33
C GLU A 179 -1.30 1.03 -24.92
N ALA A 180 -2.26 1.08 -24.01
CA ALA A 180 -2.04 1.44 -22.61
C ALA A 180 -1.13 0.44 -21.89
N ILE A 181 -1.31 -0.85 -22.15
CA ILE A 181 -0.45 -1.92 -21.63
C ILE A 181 0.98 -1.75 -22.17
N GLU A 182 1.13 -1.53 -23.46
CA GLU A 182 2.45 -1.31 -24.07
C GLU A 182 3.15 -0.07 -23.48
N LYS A 183 2.45 1.02 -23.34
CA LYS A 183 2.95 2.25 -22.74
C LYS A 183 3.42 2.04 -21.28
N SER A 184 2.75 1.16 -20.53
CA SER A 184 3.11 0.88 -19.14
C SER A 184 4.50 0.29 -18.97
N LYS A 185 5.06 -0.34 -20.02
CA LYS A 185 6.43 -0.89 -20.01
C LYS A 185 7.48 0.17 -19.71
N ASP A 186 7.22 1.43 -20.03
CA ASP A 186 8.15 2.55 -19.85
C ASP A 186 8.11 3.17 -18.44
N ASN A 187 7.27 2.71 -17.56
CA ASN A 187 7.21 3.19 -16.19
C ASN A 187 8.56 3.04 -15.48
N SER A 188 8.86 4.02 -14.63
CA SER A 188 10.05 3.98 -13.78
C SER A 188 9.94 2.87 -12.70
N LEU A 189 11.08 2.40 -12.21
CA LEU A 189 11.18 1.28 -11.27
C LEU A 189 10.26 1.41 -10.05
N GLU A 190 10.13 2.60 -9.46
CA GLU A 190 9.30 2.79 -8.25
C GLU A 190 7.84 2.42 -8.48
N ARG A 191 7.33 2.61 -9.68
CA ARG A 191 5.95 2.27 -10.01
C ARG A 191 5.77 0.76 -10.17
N VAL A 192 6.71 0.09 -10.82
CA VAL A 192 6.70 -1.37 -10.96
C VAL A 192 6.87 -2.02 -9.59
N LEU A 193 7.81 -1.52 -8.80
CA LEU A 193 8.11 -2.04 -7.47
C LEU A 193 6.88 -1.93 -6.54
N PHE A 194 6.22 -0.78 -6.54
CA PHE A 194 4.95 -0.61 -5.83
C PHE A 194 3.87 -1.55 -6.37
N GLY A 195 3.77 -1.67 -7.69
CA GLY A 195 2.81 -2.54 -8.37
C GLY A 195 2.97 -4.03 -8.06
N LEU A 196 4.17 -4.49 -7.78
CA LEU A 196 4.42 -5.88 -7.38
C LEU A 196 3.79 -6.23 -6.03
N GLY A 197 3.46 -5.23 -5.22
CA GLY A 197 2.71 -5.43 -3.98
C GLY A 197 3.50 -6.10 -2.86
N ILE A 198 4.78 -5.80 -2.74
CA ILE A 198 5.64 -6.32 -1.67
C ILE A 198 5.08 -5.86 -0.32
N ARG A 199 4.89 -6.80 0.59
CA ARG A 199 4.37 -6.49 1.93
C ARG A 199 5.22 -5.43 2.62
N HIS A 200 4.59 -4.47 3.26
CA HIS A 200 5.19 -3.31 3.93
C HIS A 200 5.82 -2.26 3.01
N VAL A 201 5.87 -2.49 1.70
CA VAL A 201 6.41 -1.53 0.73
C VAL A 201 5.29 -0.75 0.06
N GLY A 202 5.05 0.47 0.54
CA GLY A 202 4.14 1.43 -0.09
C GLY A 202 4.84 2.27 -1.15
N GLU A 203 4.16 3.27 -1.68
CA GLU A 203 4.70 4.16 -2.73
C GLU A 203 6.02 4.85 -2.30
N LYS A 204 6.04 5.36 -1.08
CA LYS A 204 7.21 6.08 -0.55
C LYS A 204 8.42 5.16 -0.42
N ALA A 205 8.24 3.99 0.17
CA ALA A 205 9.31 3.00 0.32
C ALA A 205 9.81 2.50 -1.04
N ALA A 206 8.90 2.24 -1.98
CA ALA A 206 9.24 1.85 -3.35
C ALA A 206 10.12 2.91 -4.02
N LYS A 207 9.81 4.18 -3.85
CA LYS A 207 10.61 5.28 -4.38
C LYS A 207 12.00 5.35 -3.74
N ILE A 208 12.08 5.26 -2.41
CA ILE A 208 13.35 5.26 -1.66
C ILE A 208 14.25 4.12 -2.13
N LEU A 209 13.72 2.91 -2.21
CA LEU A 209 14.47 1.73 -2.67
C LEU A 209 14.93 1.87 -4.12
N SER A 210 14.08 2.41 -4.98
CA SER A 210 14.40 2.63 -6.40
C SER A 210 15.47 3.70 -6.60
N GLU A 211 15.44 4.77 -5.83
CA GLU A 211 16.48 5.82 -5.84
C GLU A 211 17.82 5.27 -5.35
N GLN A 212 17.81 4.43 -4.33
CA GLN A 212 19.03 3.88 -3.73
C GLN A 212 19.70 2.86 -4.63
N TYR A 213 18.95 1.92 -5.21
CA TYR A 213 19.51 0.79 -5.98
C TYR A 213 19.51 1.01 -7.49
N GLU A 214 18.70 1.90 -8.00
CA GLU A 214 18.56 2.27 -9.42
C GLU A 214 18.05 1.17 -10.34
N THR A 215 18.36 -0.10 -10.07
CA THR A 215 17.87 -1.27 -10.84
C THR A 215 17.27 -2.31 -9.91
N ILE A 216 16.35 -3.12 -10.46
CA ILE A 216 15.78 -4.24 -9.70
C ILE A 216 16.85 -5.28 -9.34
N ASP A 217 17.82 -5.50 -10.21
CA ASP A 217 18.87 -6.51 -9.96
C ASP A 217 19.75 -6.11 -8.77
N ALA A 218 20.11 -4.84 -8.65
CA ALA A 218 20.82 -4.33 -7.49
C ALA A 218 20.01 -4.48 -6.19
N LEU A 219 18.70 -4.19 -6.24
CA LEU A 219 17.80 -4.35 -5.11
C LEU A 219 17.66 -5.83 -4.71
N MET A 220 17.53 -6.73 -5.67
CA MET A 220 17.43 -8.17 -5.42
C MET A 220 18.69 -8.76 -4.79
N ALA A 221 19.84 -8.16 -5.05
CA ALA A 221 21.12 -8.57 -4.48
C ALA A 221 21.40 -7.97 -3.08
N ALA A 222 20.57 -7.03 -2.62
CA ALA A 222 20.75 -6.37 -1.34
C ALA A 222 20.46 -7.33 -0.17
N SER A 223 21.29 -7.25 0.88
CA SER A 223 21.06 -7.96 2.12
C SER A 223 20.09 -7.22 3.03
N GLU A 224 19.50 -7.92 3.99
CA GLU A 224 18.65 -7.31 5.01
C GLU A 224 19.40 -6.24 5.81
N ALA A 225 20.67 -6.50 6.13
CA ALA A 225 21.53 -5.54 6.83
C ALA A 225 21.77 -4.26 6.02
N GLU A 226 21.99 -4.36 4.72
CA GLU A 226 22.13 -3.19 3.83
C GLU A 226 20.84 -2.37 3.77
N LEU A 227 19.69 -3.04 3.64
CA LEU A 227 18.39 -2.39 3.56
C LEU A 227 18.06 -1.60 4.83
N THR A 228 18.38 -2.14 6.00
CA THR A 228 18.11 -1.46 7.28
C THR A 228 18.98 -0.24 7.52
N GLN A 229 20.07 -0.06 6.77
CA GLN A 229 20.89 1.16 6.81
C GLN A 229 20.21 2.34 6.08
N ILE A 230 19.23 2.05 5.24
CA ILE A 230 18.51 3.11 4.50
C ILE A 230 17.51 3.76 5.44
N TYR A 231 17.47 5.09 5.44
CA TYR A 231 16.51 5.84 6.24
C TYR A 231 15.06 5.47 5.85
N GLU A 232 14.20 5.33 6.85
CA GLU A 232 12.81 4.90 6.74
C GLU A 232 12.58 3.43 6.33
N ILE A 233 13.62 2.65 6.11
CA ILE A 233 13.53 1.21 5.88
C ILE A 233 13.82 0.49 7.20
N GLY A 234 12.75 0.06 7.87
CA GLY A 234 12.85 -0.69 9.14
C GLY A 234 13.09 -2.18 8.94
N ASP A 235 13.30 -2.89 10.04
CA ASP A 235 13.62 -4.33 10.04
C ASP A 235 12.53 -5.18 9.37
N LYS A 236 11.26 -4.91 9.65
CA LYS A 236 10.12 -5.65 9.06
C LYS A 236 10.04 -5.47 7.55
N MET A 237 10.28 -4.26 7.08
CA MET A 237 10.28 -3.96 5.64
C MET A 237 11.46 -4.63 4.94
N ALA A 238 12.66 -4.55 5.52
CA ALA A 238 13.86 -5.18 4.99
C ALA A 238 13.69 -6.70 4.89
N GLU A 239 13.17 -7.33 5.94
CA GLU A 239 12.85 -8.76 5.95
C GLU A 239 11.84 -9.12 4.85
N SER A 240 10.78 -8.34 4.71
CA SER A 240 9.75 -8.52 3.69
C SER A 240 10.32 -8.44 2.27
N VAL A 241 11.17 -7.48 1.99
CA VAL A 241 11.82 -7.29 0.68
C VAL A 241 12.72 -8.49 0.35
N VAL A 242 13.58 -8.89 1.29
CA VAL A 242 14.49 -10.03 1.09
C VAL A 242 13.71 -11.34 0.90
N THR A 243 12.69 -11.57 1.70
CA THR A 243 11.83 -12.76 1.59
C THR A 243 11.13 -12.80 0.23
N TYR A 244 10.58 -11.68 -0.20
CA TYR A 244 9.89 -11.56 -1.49
C TYR A 244 10.81 -11.93 -2.66
N PHE A 245 12.00 -11.36 -2.72
CA PHE A 245 12.96 -11.61 -3.81
C PHE A 245 13.70 -12.95 -3.69
N SER A 246 13.66 -13.59 -2.54
CA SER A 246 14.22 -14.96 -2.37
C SER A 246 13.30 -16.05 -2.92
N ASN A 247 12.03 -15.75 -3.14
CA ASN A 247 11.05 -16.70 -3.65
C ASN A 247 11.30 -16.98 -5.14
N GLU A 248 11.37 -18.24 -5.52
CA GLU A 248 11.64 -18.66 -6.91
C GLU A 248 10.52 -18.24 -7.88
N GLU A 249 9.28 -18.23 -7.44
CA GLU A 249 8.13 -17.76 -8.25
C GLU A 249 8.24 -16.26 -8.54
N THR A 250 8.68 -15.47 -7.56
CA THR A 250 8.95 -14.04 -7.74
C THR A 250 10.06 -13.79 -8.76
N LYS A 251 11.16 -14.52 -8.65
CA LYS A 251 12.28 -14.44 -9.60
C LYS A 251 11.83 -14.77 -11.01
N SER A 252 11.03 -15.82 -11.16
CA SER A 252 10.44 -16.23 -12.43
C SER A 252 9.51 -15.14 -13.00
N LEU A 253 8.67 -14.55 -12.18
CA LEU A 253 7.77 -13.45 -12.59
C LEU A 253 8.56 -12.25 -13.10
N ILE A 254 9.58 -11.82 -12.35
CA ILE A 254 10.43 -10.69 -12.75
C ILE A 254 11.17 -10.99 -14.07
N ALA A 255 11.69 -12.21 -14.24
CA ALA A 255 12.33 -12.63 -15.46
C ALA A 255 11.36 -12.56 -16.66
N ARG A 256 10.11 -13.02 -16.50
CA ARG A 256 9.09 -12.95 -17.55
C ARG A 256 8.66 -11.52 -17.86
N LEU A 257 8.55 -10.65 -16.85
CA LEU A 257 8.26 -9.23 -17.05
C LEU A 257 9.39 -8.53 -17.83
N LYS A 258 10.65 -8.86 -17.52
CA LYS A 258 11.80 -8.35 -18.28
C LYS A 258 11.76 -8.83 -19.74
N GLU A 259 11.45 -10.09 -19.95
CA GLU A 259 11.37 -10.70 -21.28
C GLU A 259 10.33 -10.01 -22.17
N VAL A 260 9.19 -9.61 -21.61
CA VAL A 260 8.16 -8.87 -22.35
C VAL A 260 8.47 -7.38 -22.49
N GLY A 261 9.57 -6.90 -21.95
CA GLY A 261 10.05 -5.53 -22.14
C GLY A 261 9.68 -4.51 -21.06
N VAL A 262 9.21 -4.95 -19.90
CA VAL A 262 8.94 -4.05 -18.77
C VAL A 262 10.25 -3.47 -18.25
N ASN A 263 10.28 -2.14 -18.06
CA ASN A 263 11.44 -1.45 -17.52
C ASN A 263 11.59 -1.70 -16.01
N PHE A 264 12.80 -2.01 -15.56
CA PHE A 264 13.14 -2.21 -14.15
C PHE A 264 14.29 -1.30 -13.71
N THR A 265 14.39 -0.12 -14.33
CA THR A 265 15.39 0.89 -14.01
C THR A 265 14.69 2.16 -13.52
N TYR A 266 15.26 2.78 -12.50
CA TYR A 266 14.78 4.07 -12.01
C TYR A 266 15.07 5.16 -13.04
N LYS A 267 14.04 5.91 -13.44
CA LYS A 267 14.09 6.96 -14.45
C LYS A 267 14.05 8.37 -13.86
N GLY A 268 13.93 8.48 -12.54
CA GLY A 268 13.97 9.78 -11.86
C GLY A 268 15.35 10.39 -11.87
N LYS A 269 15.41 11.68 -11.62
CA LYS A 269 16.69 12.37 -11.45
C LYS A 269 17.20 12.10 -10.05
N LYS A 270 18.31 11.37 -9.95
CA LYS A 270 19.07 11.28 -8.72
C LYS A 270 19.91 12.55 -8.62
N VAL A 271 19.73 13.30 -7.55
CA VAL A 271 20.63 14.41 -7.25
C VAL A 271 21.93 13.78 -6.77
N GLN A 272 22.87 13.57 -7.67
CA GLN A 272 24.23 13.12 -7.33
C GLN A 272 25.03 14.34 -6.85
N VAL A 273 25.02 14.55 -5.55
CA VAL A 273 25.91 15.50 -4.91
C VAL A 273 26.90 14.69 -4.08
N GLU A 274 28.18 14.86 -4.35
CA GLU A 274 29.24 14.18 -3.59
C GLU A 274 29.14 14.51 -2.10
N ALA A 275 29.29 13.50 -1.23
CA ALA A 275 29.32 13.70 0.21
C ALA A 275 30.43 14.70 0.56
N GLY A 276 30.11 15.75 1.35
CA GLY A 276 31.03 16.80 1.71
C GLY A 276 31.14 17.97 0.72
N ALA A 277 30.42 17.93 -0.42
CA ALA A 277 30.39 19.04 -1.38
C ALA A 277 29.76 20.31 -0.79
N ASN A 278 28.88 20.16 0.18
CA ASN A 278 28.27 21.25 0.95
C ASN A 278 27.83 20.72 2.33
N ALA A 279 27.25 21.61 3.15
CA ALA A 279 26.84 21.27 4.51
C ALA A 279 25.71 20.23 4.60
N PHE A 280 24.99 19.98 3.52
CA PHE A 280 23.80 19.10 3.50
C PHE A 280 24.04 17.77 2.80
N ALA A 281 25.00 17.67 1.90
CA ALA A 281 25.21 16.49 1.08
C ALA A 281 25.42 15.21 1.92
N GLY A 282 24.59 14.20 1.70
CA GLY A 282 24.65 12.92 2.40
C GLY A 282 24.13 12.95 3.84
N LYS A 283 23.59 14.07 4.30
CA LYS A 283 23.09 14.22 5.68
C LYS A 283 21.57 14.07 5.76
N THR A 284 21.11 13.50 6.86
CA THR A 284 19.69 13.40 7.22
C THR A 284 19.31 14.58 8.09
N ILE A 285 18.31 15.35 7.66
CA ILE A 285 17.95 16.66 8.23
C ILE A 285 16.48 16.66 8.62
N VAL A 286 16.17 17.19 9.79
CA VAL A 286 14.80 17.40 10.27
C VAL A 286 14.53 18.88 10.42
N LEU A 287 13.41 19.34 9.85
CA LEU A 287 12.90 20.70 10.03
C LEU A 287 11.85 20.71 11.14
N THR A 288 11.97 21.60 12.09
CA THR A 288 11.00 21.77 13.18
C THR A 288 10.74 23.25 13.46
N GLY A 289 9.58 23.57 14.02
CA GLY A 289 9.20 24.95 14.26
C GLY A 289 8.75 25.69 13.01
N LYS A 290 8.54 26.98 13.15
CA LYS A 290 8.11 27.88 12.07
C LYS A 290 9.31 28.64 11.51
N LEU A 291 9.52 28.52 10.20
CA LEU A 291 10.50 29.32 9.48
C LEU A 291 9.84 30.62 9.03
N GLU A 292 10.56 31.75 9.13
CA GLU A 292 10.02 33.08 8.81
C GLU A 292 10.38 33.54 7.39
N GLN A 293 11.55 33.19 6.89
CA GLN A 293 12.07 33.62 5.60
C GLN A 293 11.78 32.64 4.46
N LEU A 294 11.59 31.36 4.78
CA LEU A 294 11.28 30.29 3.84
C LEU A 294 10.07 29.50 4.34
N THR A 295 9.27 28.98 3.42
CA THR A 295 8.31 27.95 3.79
C THR A 295 9.06 26.63 4.05
N ARG A 296 8.42 25.72 4.78
CA ARG A 296 9.01 24.40 5.05
C ARG A 296 9.27 23.64 3.74
N ASN A 297 8.38 23.76 2.76
CA ASN A 297 8.55 23.12 1.45
C ASN A 297 9.71 23.73 0.66
N GLU A 298 9.84 25.04 0.65
CA GLU A 298 10.96 25.72 -0.01
C GLU A 298 12.31 25.31 0.61
N ALA A 299 12.39 25.27 1.95
CA ALA A 299 13.58 24.81 2.66
C ALA A 299 13.91 23.36 2.32
N LYS A 300 12.92 22.50 2.32
CA LYS A 300 13.05 21.08 1.94
C LYS A 300 13.60 20.92 0.52
N GLU A 301 13.01 21.59 -0.45
CA GLU A 301 13.43 21.52 -1.87
C GLU A 301 14.87 22.00 -2.05
N LYS A 302 15.25 23.10 -1.40
CA LYS A 302 16.62 23.64 -1.48
C LYS A 302 17.66 22.73 -0.84
N ILE A 303 17.33 22.11 0.30
CA ILE A 303 18.22 21.15 0.98
C ILE A 303 18.37 19.89 0.13
N GLU A 304 17.29 19.36 -0.41
CA GLU A 304 17.32 18.18 -1.27
C GLU A 304 18.08 18.42 -2.58
N ALA A 305 17.98 19.62 -3.15
CA ALA A 305 18.77 20.03 -4.32
C ALA A 305 20.28 20.03 -4.05
N LEU A 306 20.70 20.21 -2.79
CA LEU A 306 22.10 20.16 -2.35
C LEU A 306 22.53 18.77 -1.86
N GLY A 307 21.67 17.76 -2.03
CA GLY A 307 21.98 16.36 -1.68
C GLY A 307 21.63 15.97 -0.25
N GLY A 308 20.90 16.80 0.49
CA GLY A 308 20.38 16.48 1.81
C GLY A 308 19.12 15.62 1.74
N ILE A 309 18.87 14.85 2.80
CA ILE A 309 17.67 14.03 2.96
C ILE A 309 16.82 14.64 4.08
N VAL A 310 15.65 15.16 3.75
CA VAL A 310 14.74 15.79 4.72
C VAL A 310 13.68 14.80 5.19
N THR A 311 13.57 14.63 6.50
CA THR A 311 12.68 13.66 7.14
C THR A 311 11.79 14.31 8.19
N GLY A 312 10.71 13.61 8.58
CA GLY A 312 9.70 14.14 9.50
C GLY A 312 9.96 13.89 10.99
N SER A 313 10.87 12.97 11.34
CA SER A 313 11.11 12.58 12.73
C SER A 313 12.59 12.52 13.09
N VAL A 314 12.91 12.93 14.32
CA VAL A 314 14.27 12.87 14.86
C VAL A 314 14.57 11.46 15.37
N SER A 315 15.72 10.91 14.97
CA SER A 315 16.22 9.62 15.44
C SER A 315 17.74 9.65 15.58
N LYS A 316 18.35 8.55 16.01
CA LYS A 316 19.80 8.41 16.07
C LYS A 316 20.48 8.54 14.70
N LYS A 317 19.73 8.36 13.63
CA LYS A 317 20.21 8.52 12.24
C LYS A 317 20.15 9.98 11.73
N THR A 318 19.57 10.89 12.49
CA THR A 318 19.48 12.30 12.13
C THR A 318 20.82 13.00 12.37
N ASP A 319 21.34 13.69 11.36
CA ASP A 319 22.62 14.39 11.43
C ASP A 319 22.46 15.84 11.85
N LEU A 320 21.35 16.47 11.51
CA LEU A 320 21.10 17.88 11.73
C LEU A 320 19.63 18.15 11.95
N VAL A 321 19.32 19.02 12.91
CA VAL A 321 17.97 19.57 13.11
C VAL A 321 18.01 21.08 12.87
N ILE A 322 17.10 21.57 12.04
CA ILE A 322 16.92 23.01 11.80
C ILE A 322 15.66 23.43 12.53
N ALA A 323 15.84 24.27 13.54
CA ALA A 323 14.78 24.72 14.42
C ALA A 323 14.42 26.18 14.15
N GLY A 324 13.18 26.43 13.74
CA GLY A 324 12.58 27.76 13.68
C GLY A 324 11.98 28.18 15.02
N THR A 325 11.13 29.18 14.99
CA THR A 325 10.39 29.61 16.19
C THR A 325 9.36 28.56 16.62
N ASP A 326 9.08 28.52 17.93
CA ASP A 326 8.11 27.56 18.52
C ASP A 326 8.45 26.08 18.23
N ALA A 327 9.75 25.75 18.18
CA ALA A 327 10.19 24.37 18.04
C ALA A 327 9.84 23.57 19.30
N GLY A 328 9.15 22.44 19.10
CA GLY A 328 8.63 21.61 20.18
C GLY A 328 9.49 20.40 20.54
N SER A 329 8.85 19.24 20.72
CA SER A 329 9.47 17.97 21.16
C SER A 329 10.60 17.47 20.29
N LYS A 330 10.62 17.78 19.00
CA LYS A 330 11.71 17.39 18.08
C LYS A 330 13.02 18.06 18.44
N LEU A 331 12.99 19.32 18.83
CA LEU A 331 14.17 20.04 19.30
C LEU A 331 14.73 19.43 20.59
N THR A 332 13.84 19.14 21.55
CA THR A 332 14.22 18.49 22.81
C THR A 332 14.87 17.14 22.55
N LYS A 333 14.27 16.33 21.67
CA LYS A 333 14.82 15.02 21.29
C LYS A 333 16.20 15.13 20.62
N ALA A 334 16.39 16.14 19.77
CA ALA A 334 17.69 16.40 19.13
C ALA A 334 18.76 16.76 20.18
N GLN A 335 18.43 17.59 21.15
CA GLN A 335 19.32 17.96 22.25
C GLN A 335 19.69 16.75 23.11
N ASP A 336 18.71 15.90 23.44
CA ASP A 336 18.91 14.67 24.22
C ASP A 336 19.82 13.67 23.49
N LEU A 337 19.75 13.60 22.17
CA LEU A 337 20.58 12.73 21.33
C LEU A 337 21.94 13.35 20.94
N GLY A 338 22.21 14.60 21.34
CA GLY A 338 23.43 15.29 20.98
C GLY A 338 23.58 15.65 19.50
N ILE A 339 22.45 15.81 18.81
CA ILE A 339 22.39 16.16 17.39
C ILE A 339 22.59 17.66 17.22
N GLU A 340 23.40 18.06 16.23
CA GLU A 340 23.64 19.48 15.90
C GLU A 340 22.31 20.17 15.53
N VAL A 341 22.10 21.36 16.06
CA VAL A 341 20.90 22.17 15.82
C VAL A 341 21.32 23.53 15.21
N TRP A 342 20.67 23.89 14.11
CA TRP A 342 20.80 25.20 13.47
C TRP A 342 19.52 26.00 13.60
N ASP A 343 19.67 27.36 13.61
CA ASP A 343 18.56 28.28 13.42
C ASP A 343 18.33 28.55 11.91
N GLU A 344 17.26 29.27 11.59
CA GLU A 344 16.95 29.63 10.20
C GLU A 344 18.03 30.48 9.53
N ASN A 345 18.67 31.40 10.27
CA ASN A 345 19.71 32.25 9.71
C ASN A 345 20.90 31.43 9.23
N ARG A 346 21.33 30.45 10.03
CA ARG A 346 22.39 29.54 9.64
C ARG A 346 22.02 28.67 8.45
N LEU A 347 20.78 28.22 8.39
CA LEU A 347 20.26 27.52 7.22
C LEU A 347 20.42 28.37 5.95
N ILE A 348 19.97 29.62 5.99
CA ILE A 348 20.01 30.53 4.83
C ILE A 348 21.45 30.82 4.40
N GLU A 349 22.35 31.02 5.34
CA GLU A 349 23.80 31.19 5.04
C GLU A 349 24.35 29.98 4.29
N GLN A 350 23.96 28.77 4.66
CA GLN A 350 24.47 27.55 4.06
C GLN A 350 23.76 27.18 2.74
N LEU A 351 22.61 27.78 2.46
CA LEU A 351 21.88 27.60 1.19
C LEU A 351 22.39 28.50 0.06
N SER A 352 23.15 29.52 0.39
CA SER A 352 23.70 30.50 -0.57
C SER A 352 25.05 30.08 -1.18
#